data_39e3d8fdc4da97bb42e932f19436dbf5
#
_entry.id   39e3d8fdc4da97bb42e932f19436dbf5
#
_cell.length_a   1.000
_cell.length_b   1.000
_cell.length_c   1.000
_cell.angle_alpha   90.00
_cell.angle_beta   90.00
_cell.angle_gamma   90.00
#
_symmetry.space_group_name_H-M   'P 1'
#
loop_
_entity.id
_entity.type
_entity.pdbx_description
1 polymer ?
#
loop_
_entity_poly.entity_id
_entity_poly.type
_entity_poly.pdbx_seq_one_letter_code
_entity_poly.pdbx_strand_id
1 'polypeptide(L)'
;MAPKPFPAYTGDAPYVFVCYAHDDETAAYPDLAAVHGQGINLWYDEGISPGHKWSEDVADALRGSQVVLFLATRASVASNHCHDEINFALDHAVPVLTVYLEDTELTPSLRLRLSSHQGVIGTGLDATERAARVSGPLSRLLDGGTATRSGRHQKRTRAGGAGRS
;
A
#
# COMPACT_ATOMS: atom_id res chain seq x y z
N MET A 1 -13.70 12.77 -14.21
CA MET A 1 -12.99 12.73 -12.90
C MET A 1 -13.94 12.34 -11.80
N ALA A 2 -13.63 11.29 -11.10
CA ALA A 2 -14.40 10.91 -9.92
C ALA A 2 -14.06 11.85 -8.75
N PRO A 3 -15.06 12.23 -7.93
CA PRO A 3 -14.75 13.03 -6.74
C PRO A 3 -13.92 12.22 -5.74
N LYS A 4 -12.98 12.89 -5.08
CA LYS A 4 -12.13 12.26 -4.08
C LYS A 4 -12.98 11.76 -2.91
N PRO A 5 -12.77 10.51 -2.44
CA PRO A 5 -13.60 9.96 -1.37
C PRO A 5 -13.26 10.55 0.01
N PHE A 6 -12.01 10.96 0.21
CA PHE A 6 -11.51 11.57 1.46
C PHE A 6 -10.12 12.14 1.19
N PRO A 7 -9.59 13.03 2.04
CA PRO A 7 -8.22 13.50 1.90
C PRO A 7 -7.21 12.40 2.22
N ALA A 8 -6.09 12.37 1.49
CA ALA A 8 -4.99 11.46 1.79
C ALA A 8 -4.48 11.70 3.22
N TYR A 9 -4.17 10.62 3.94
CA TYR A 9 -3.70 10.70 5.32
C TYR A 9 -2.34 11.40 5.40
N THR A 10 -2.19 12.34 6.32
CA THR A 10 -0.95 13.12 6.49
C THR A 10 -0.44 13.13 7.94
N GLY A 11 -1.01 12.32 8.83
CA GLY A 11 -0.60 12.27 10.24
C GLY A 11 0.60 11.35 10.49
N ASP A 12 0.90 11.13 11.76
CA ASP A 12 2.06 10.36 12.21
C ASP A 12 1.73 8.91 12.58
N ALA A 13 0.46 8.53 12.57
CA ALA A 13 0.03 7.16 12.88
C ALA A 13 0.34 6.23 11.69
N PRO A 14 0.38 4.89 11.93
CA PRO A 14 0.57 3.94 10.84
C PRO A 14 -0.48 4.11 9.73
N TYR A 15 -0.05 3.96 8.50
CA TYR A 15 -0.93 4.12 7.35
C TYR A 15 -0.55 3.20 6.19
N VAL A 16 -1.48 3.03 5.28
CA VAL A 16 -1.35 2.22 4.07
C VAL A 16 -1.13 3.15 2.89
N PHE A 17 -0.14 2.85 2.06
CA PHE A 17 0.03 3.51 0.77
C PHE A 17 -0.78 2.75 -0.27
N VAL A 18 -1.65 3.43 -1.01
CA VAL A 18 -2.48 2.79 -2.05
C VAL A 18 -1.84 3.00 -3.41
N CYS A 19 -1.52 1.89 -4.08
CA CYS A 19 -0.99 1.89 -5.45
C CYS A 19 -2.10 1.48 -6.41
N TYR A 20 -2.48 2.36 -7.31
CA TYR A 20 -3.54 2.12 -8.29
C TYR A 20 -3.27 2.92 -9.57
N ALA A 21 -3.86 2.49 -10.68
CA ALA A 21 -3.77 3.23 -11.92
C ALA A 21 -4.77 4.39 -11.93
N HIS A 22 -4.34 5.57 -12.35
CA HIS A 22 -5.22 6.75 -12.39
C HIS A 22 -6.44 6.54 -13.30
N ASP A 23 -6.30 5.75 -14.35
CA ASP A 23 -7.41 5.40 -15.23
C ASP A 23 -8.52 4.62 -14.50
N ASP A 24 -8.19 4.04 -13.34
CA ASP A 24 -9.12 3.24 -12.55
C ASP A 24 -9.79 4.02 -11.42
N GLU A 25 -9.70 5.34 -11.38
CA GLU A 25 -10.27 6.14 -10.28
C GLU A 25 -11.71 5.76 -9.94
N THR A 26 -12.56 5.64 -10.95
CA THR A 26 -13.97 5.32 -10.74
C THR A 26 -14.16 3.97 -10.06
N ALA A 27 -13.33 2.99 -10.39
CA ALA A 27 -13.39 1.66 -9.78
C ALA A 27 -12.68 1.60 -8.43
N ALA A 28 -11.59 2.36 -8.27
CA ALA A 28 -10.77 2.32 -7.07
C ALA A 28 -11.35 3.11 -5.89
N TYR A 29 -11.93 4.27 -6.14
CA TYR A 29 -12.40 5.15 -5.08
C TYR A 29 -13.45 4.52 -4.15
N PRO A 30 -14.42 3.74 -4.62
CA PRO A 30 -15.31 3.02 -3.71
C PRO A 30 -14.59 2.05 -2.79
N ASP A 31 -13.56 1.36 -3.29
CA ASP A 31 -12.73 0.45 -2.48
C ASP A 31 -11.97 1.23 -1.41
N LEU A 32 -11.37 2.37 -1.78
CA LEU A 32 -10.66 3.23 -0.82
C LEU A 32 -11.60 3.74 0.27
N ALA A 33 -12.80 4.19 -0.12
CA ALA A 33 -13.80 4.66 0.83
C ALA A 33 -14.22 3.57 1.81
N ALA A 34 -14.41 2.34 1.33
CA ALA A 34 -14.82 1.21 2.17
C ALA A 34 -13.72 0.82 3.17
N VAL A 35 -12.45 0.78 2.74
CA VAL A 35 -11.32 0.49 3.63
C VAL A 35 -11.13 1.62 4.64
N HIS A 36 -11.19 2.87 4.20
CA HIS A 36 -11.09 4.03 5.08
C HIS A 36 -12.20 4.03 6.13
N GLY A 37 -13.40 3.62 5.74
CA GLY A 37 -14.55 3.52 6.65
C GLY A 37 -14.36 2.53 7.78
N GLN A 38 -13.37 1.62 7.68
CA GLN A 38 -13.01 0.68 8.74
C GLN A 38 -12.01 1.27 9.75
N GLY A 39 -11.67 2.55 9.61
CA GLY A 39 -10.73 3.21 10.50
C GLY A 39 -9.27 3.06 10.10
N ILE A 40 -9.00 2.63 8.87
CA ILE A 40 -7.65 2.45 8.35
C ILE A 40 -7.20 3.73 7.66
N ASN A 41 -6.04 4.25 8.04
CA ASN A 41 -5.47 5.44 7.42
C ASN A 41 -4.88 5.08 6.05
N LEU A 42 -5.29 5.80 5.02
CA LEU A 42 -4.84 5.56 3.64
C LEU A 42 -4.19 6.82 3.07
N TRP A 43 -3.01 6.64 2.49
CA TRP A 43 -2.41 7.65 1.63
C TRP A 43 -2.55 7.19 0.18
N TYR A 44 -3.07 8.04 -0.68
CA TYR A 44 -3.16 7.79 -2.11
C TYR A 44 -2.86 9.08 -2.86
N ASP A 45 -2.36 8.95 -4.08
CA ASP A 45 -2.12 10.11 -4.93
C ASP A 45 -3.48 10.68 -5.37
N GLU A 46 -3.78 11.88 -4.91
CA GLU A 46 -5.08 12.52 -5.15
C GLU A 46 -5.25 13.09 -6.57
N GLY A 47 -4.41 12.65 -7.52
CA GLY A 47 -4.52 13.13 -8.89
C GLY A 47 -3.77 14.44 -9.12
N ILE A 48 -2.55 14.50 -8.66
CA ILE A 48 -1.64 15.62 -8.94
C ILE A 48 -1.55 15.82 -10.45
N SER A 49 -1.51 17.07 -10.86
CA SER A 49 -1.61 17.51 -12.26
C SER A 49 -0.83 16.64 -13.25
N PRO A 50 -1.43 16.36 -14.43
CA PRO A 50 -0.73 15.64 -15.49
C PRO A 50 0.62 16.28 -15.81
N GLY A 51 1.66 15.47 -15.92
CA GLY A 51 3.02 15.95 -16.21
C GLY A 51 3.90 16.17 -15.00
N HIS A 52 3.38 16.03 -13.78
CA HIS A 52 4.24 15.99 -12.61
C HIS A 52 5.02 14.68 -12.60
N LYS A 53 6.33 14.82 -12.48
CA LYS A 53 7.20 13.69 -12.27
C LYS A 53 6.82 13.01 -10.94
N TRP A 54 7.15 11.76 -10.83
CA TRP A 54 7.15 11.01 -9.60
C TRP A 54 7.78 11.88 -8.52
N SER A 55 6.97 12.42 -7.65
CA SER A 55 7.38 13.48 -6.74
C SER A 55 8.07 12.93 -5.50
N GLU A 56 8.85 13.77 -4.84
CA GLU A 56 9.43 13.43 -3.55
C GLU A 56 8.34 13.10 -2.53
N ASP A 57 7.16 13.73 -2.67
CA ASP A 57 6.02 13.45 -1.79
C ASP A 57 5.55 11.99 -1.90
N VAL A 58 5.51 11.44 -3.11
CA VAL A 58 5.17 10.03 -3.32
C VAL A 58 6.23 9.12 -2.68
N ALA A 59 7.51 9.43 -2.91
CA ALA A 59 8.62 8.66 -2.34
C ALA A 59 8.59 8.70 -0.81
N ASP A 60 8.38 9.87 -0.23
CA ASP A 60 8.29 10.02 1.22
C ASP A 60 7.10 9.28 1.79
N ALA A 61 5.95 9.32 1.13
CA ALA A 61 4.76 8.60 1.54
C ALA A 61 4.98 7.09 1.50
N LEU A 62 5.66 6.58 0.47
CA LEU A 62 6.00 5.17 0.36
C LEU A 62 6.93 4.72 1.49
N ARG A 63 8.00 5.47 1.73
CA ARG A 63 8.98 5.13 2.78
C ARG A 63 8.35 5.14 4.17
N GLY A 64 7.43 6.05 4.42
CA GLY A 64 6.77 6.18 5.71
C GLY A 64 5.64 5.19 5.92
N SER A 65 5.14 4.54 4.87
CA SER A 65 4.02 3.60 4.97
C SER A 65 4.45 2.29 5.62
N GLN A 66 3.51 1.59 6.23
CA GLN A 66 3.73 0.27 6.80
C GLN A 66 3.43 -0.84 5.80
N VAL A 67 2.60 -0.56 4.82
CA VAL A 67 2.21 -1.53 3.80
C VAL A 67 1.72 -0.79 2.56
N VAL A 68 1.93 -1.39 1.39
CA VAL A 68 1.34 -0.92 0.14
C VAL A 68 0.16 -1.82 -0.20
N LEU A 69 -1.00 -1.20 -0.42
CA LEU A 69 -2.18 -1.88 -0.94
C LEU A 69 -2.19 -1.68 -2.46
N PHE A 70 -1.88 -2.73 -3.20
CA PHE A 70 -1.86 -2.68 -4.65
C PHE A 70 -3.19 -3.17 -5.21
N LEU A 71 -3.93 -2.27 -5.88
CA LEU A 71 -5.19 -2.60 -6.53
C LEU A 71 -4.89 -3.09 -7.95
N ALA A 72 -4.89 -4.40 -8.12
CA ALA A 72 -4.50 -5.03 -9.39
C ALA A 72 -5.65 -5.05 -10.38
N THR A 73 -5.45 -4.38 -11.50
CA THR A 73 -6.32 -4.36 -12.67
C THR A 73 -5.44 -4.52 -13.90
N ARG A 74 -6.02 -4.73 -15.06
CA ARG A 74 -5.24 -4.77 -16.31
C ARG A 74 -4.47 -3.48 -16.51
N ALA A 75 -5.07 -2.33 -16.17
CA ALA A 75 -4.44 -1.03 -16.30
C ALA A 75 -3.27 -0.88 -15.33
N SER A 76 -3.44 -1.23 -14.05
CA SER A 76 -2.39 -1.06 -13.05
C SER A 76 -1.22 -2.02 -13.27
N VAL A 77 -1.50 -3.25 -13.66
CA VAL A 77 -0.46 -4.24 -13.96
C VAL A 77 0.40 -3.81 -15.16
N ALA A 78 -0.18 -3.07 -16.11
CA ALA A 78 0.53 -2.52 -17.25
C ALA A 78 1.17 -1.15 -16.99
N SER A 79 0.90 -0.52 -15.85
CA SER A 79 1.35 0.83 -15.53
C SER A 79 2.79 0.85 -15.05
N ASN A 80 3.67 1.54 -15.75
CA ASN A 80 5.05 1.75 -15.31
C ASN A 80 5.10 2.49 -13.97
N HIS A 81 4.19 3.41 -13.76
CA HIS A 81 4.09 4.16 -12.51
C HIS A 81 3.82 3.24 -11.33
N CYS A 82 2.86 2.33 -11.47
CA CYS A 82 2.58 1.33 -10.43
C CYS A 82 3.78 0.40 -10.20
N HIS A 83 4.46 -0.03 -11.26
CA HIS A 83 5.67 -0.85 -11.15
C HIS A 83 6.75 -0.13 -10.34
N ASP A 84 6.97 1.15 -10.63
CA ASP A 84 7.97 1.95 -9.93
C ASP A 84 7.66 2.08 -8.44
N GLU A 85 6.40 2.31 -8.10
CA GLU A 85 5.97 2.39 -6.69
C GLU A 85 6.17 1.08 -5.96
N ILE A 86 5.78 -0.04 -6.58
CA ILE A 86 5.93 -1.36 -5.98
C ILE A 86 7.41 -1.70 -5.78
N ASN A 87 8.24 -1.46 -6.80
CA ASN A 87 9.67 -1.72 -6.71
C ASN A 87 10.33 -0.89 -5.63
N PHE A 88 9.98 0.40 -5.55
CA PHE A 88 10.50 1.28 -4.51
C PHE A 88 10.12 0.78 -3.12
N ALA A 89 8.86 0.38 -2.93
CA ALA A 89 8.38 -0.14 -1.65
C ALA A 89 9.16 -1.40 -1.24
N LEU A 90 9.32 -2.35 -2.16
CA LEU A 90 10.03 -3.59 -1.88
C LEU A 90 11.51 -3.34 -1.58
N ASP A 91 12.14 -2.40 -2.28
CA ASP A 91 13.53 -2.03 -2.03
C ASP A 91 13.73 -1.39 -0.64
N HIS A 92 12.66 -0.83 -0.07
CA HIS A 92 12.68 -0.23 1.27
C HIS A 92 12.03 -1.13 2.32
N ALA A 93 11.86 -2.42 2.01
CA ALA A 93 11.30 -3.43 2.92
C ALA A 93 9.86 -3.11 3.37
N VAL A 94 9.08 -2.42 2.54
CA VAL A 94 7.65 -2.19 2.77
C VAL A 94 6.88 -3.34 2.11
N PRO A 95 6.11 -4.12 2.88
CA PRO A 95 5.36 -5.23 2.30
C PRO A 95 4.24 -4.75 1.39
N VAL A 96 3.87 -5.58 0.42
CA VAL A 96 2.81 -5.28 -0.55
C VAL A 96 1.70 -6.32 -0.40
N LEU A 97 0.47 -5.84 -0.22
CA LEU A 97 -0.73 -6.67 -0.26
C LEU A 97 -1.44 -6.39 -1.59
N THR A 98 -1.57 -7.41 -2.43
CA THR A 98 -2.23 -7.26 -3.72
C THR A 98 -3.70 -7.65 -3.61
N VAL A 99 -4.59 -6.79 -4.11
CA VAL A 99 -6.02 -7.08 -4.21
C VAL A 99 -6.42 -7.06 -5.67
N TYR A 100 -6.93 -8.16 -6.18
CA TYR A 100 -7.35 -8.27 -7.57
C TYR A 100 -8.77 -7.75 -7.69
N LEU A 101 -8.94 -6.61 -8.36
CA LEU A 101 -10.27 -6.03 -8.62
C LEU A 101 -10.94 -6.68 -9.83
N GLU A 102 -10.14 -7.23 -10.73
CA GLU A 102 -10.62 -7.92 -11.92
C GLU A 102 -9.70 -9.09 -12.24
N ASP A 103 -10.14 -9.97 -13.14
CA ASP A 103 -9.34 -11.10 -13.57
C ASP A 103 -8.16 -10.62 -14.42
N THR A 104 -6.98 -10.64 -13.82
CA THR A 104 -5.75 -10.20 -14.47
C THR A 104 -4.56 -10.96 -13.89
N GLU A 105 -3.51 -11.07 -14.67
CA GLU A 105 -2.26 -11.69 -14.24
C GLU A 105 -1.19 -10.63 -14.05
N LEU A 106 -0.35 -10.82 -13.04
CA LEU A 106 0.82 -9.98 -12.84
C LEU A 106 1.83 -10.22 -13.97
N THR A 107 2.60 -9.19 -14.31
CA THR A 107 3.73 -9.37 -15.23
C THR A 107 4.74 -10.33 -14.59
N PRO A 108 5.60 -11.00 -15.39
CA PRO A 108 6.59 -11.90 -14.82
C PRO A 108 7.49 -11.27 -13.76
N SER A 109 7.89 -10.01 -13.93
CA SER A 109 8.73 -9.32 -12.95
C SER A 109 7.99 -9.04 -11.65
N LEU A 110 6.73 -8.60 -11.71
CA LEU A 110 5.92 -8.40 -10.51
C LEU A 110 5.62 -9.73 -9.82
N ARG A 111 5.31 -10.75 -10.59
CA ARG A 111 5.06 -12.09 -10.05
C ARG A 111 6.26 -12.59 -9.27
N LEU A 112 7.46 -12.43 -9.80
CA LEU A 112 8.68 -12.84 -9.15
C LEU A 112 8.90 -12.09 -7.82
N ARG A 113 8.76 -10.77 -7.85
CA ARG A 113 8.99 -9.94 -6.66
C ARG A 113 7.92 -10.09 -5.59
N LEU A 114 6.68 -10.37 -5.99
CA LEU A 114 5.54 -10.50 -5.07
C LEU A 114 5.23 -11.95 -4.68
N SER A 115 6.05 -12.91 -5.09
CA SER A 115 5.79 -14.34 -4.87
C SER A 115 5.65 -14.73 -3.40
N SER A 116 6.33 -14.03 -2.51
CA SER A 116 6.25 -14.28 -1.06
C SER A 116 5.27 -13.33 -0.34
N HIS A 117 4.58 -12.47 -1.08
CA HIS A 117 3.64 -11.50 -0.53
C HIS A 117 2.21 -11.99 -0.70
N GLN A 118 1.34 -11.59 0.22
CA GLN A 118 -0.05 -12.02 0.23
C GLN A 118 -0.86 -11.34 -0.88
N GLY A 119 -1.77 -12.11 -1.49
CA GLY A 119 -2.75 -11.59 -2.44
C GLY A 119 -4.17 -11.94 -1.98
N VAL A 120 -5.13 -11.11 -2.37
CA VAL A 120 -6.55 -11.29 -2.09
C VAL A 120 -7.31 -11.24 -3.41
N ILE A 121 -8.10 -12.28 -3.67
CA ILE A 121 -8.96 -12.31 -4.85
C ILE A 121 -10.24 -11.53 -4.54
N GLY A 122 -10.39 -10.37 -5.20
CA GLY A 122 -11.56 -9.51 -5.03
C GLY A 122 -12.49 -9.49 -6.22
N THR A 123 -12.19 -10.28 -7.26
CA THR A 123 -13.00 -10.36 -8.48
C THR A 123 -14.40 -10.87 -8.13
N GLY A 124 -15.41 -10.19 -8.67
CA GLY A 124 -16.81 -10.57 -8.44
C GLY A 124 -17.39 -10.07 -7.12
N LEU A 125 -16.60 -9.42 -6.28
CA LEU A 125 -17.04 -8.85 -5.01
C LEU A 125 -17.29 -7.34 -5.18
N ASP A 126 -18.13 -6.78 -4.33
CA ASP A 126 -18.27 -5.32 -4.28
C ASP A 126 -17.20 -4.70 -3.37
N ALA A 127 -17.14 -3.37 -3.32
CA ALA A 127 -16.12 -2.66 -2.56
C ALA A 127 -16.18 -2.99 -1.05
N THR A 128 -17.37 -3.13 -0.48
CA THR A 128 -17.55 -3.45 0.93
C THR A 128 -17.04 -4.86 1.24
N GLU A 129 -17.34 -5.81 0.38
CA GLU A 129 -16.89 -7.20 0.54
C GLU A 129 -15.36 -7.29 0.40
N ARG A 130 -14.77 -6.58 -0.57
CA ARG A 130 -13.32 -6.52 -0.71
C ARG A 130 -12.66 -5.91 0.51
N ALA A 131 -13.21 -4.80 1.02
CA ALA A 131 -12.70 -4.16 2.24
C ALA A 131 -12.73 -5.11 3.42
N ALA A 132 -13.80 -5.89 3.56
CA ALA A 132 -13.90 -6.89 4.63
C ALA A 132 -12.79 -7.95 4.51
N ARG A 133 -12.45 -8.36 3.30
CA ARG A 133 -11.39 -9.36 3.06
C ARG A 133 -9.99 -8.84 3.31
N VAL A 134 -9.74 -7.55 3.09
CA VAL A 134 -8.40 -6.99 3.28
C VAL A 134 -8.16 -6.46 4.68
N SER A 135 -9.20 -6.22 5.47
CA SER A 135 -9.05 -5.60 6.80
C SER A 135 -8.15 -6.41 7.74
N GLY A 136 -8.31 -7.72 7.79
CA GLY A 136 -7.48 -8.59 8.61
C GLY A 136 -6.00 -8.56 8.20
N PRO A 137 -5.69 -8.86 6.93
CA PRO A 137 -4.31 -8.78 6.44
C PRO A 137 -3.69 -7.40 6.62
N LEU A 138 -4.42 -6.31 6.34
CA LEU A 138 -3.91 -4.95 6.52
C LEU A 138 -3.60 -4.66 7.98
N SER A 139 -4.49 -5.03 8.89
CA SER A 139 -4.28 -4.80 10.32
C SER A 139 -3.04 -5.53 10.82
N ARG A 140 -2.83 -6.77 10.39
CA ARG A 140 -1.64 -7.54 10.76
C ARG A 140 -0.37 -6.88 10.25
N LEU A 141 -0.35 -6.39 9.01
CA LEU A 141 0.81 -5.73 8.43
C LEU A 141 1.09 -4.40 9.09
N LEU A 142 0.06 -3.63 9.42
CA LEU A 142 0.21 -2.37 10.15
C LEU A 142 0.82 -2.61 11.54
N ASP A 143 0.32 -3.58 12.28
CA ASP A 143 0.81 -3.92 13.61
C ASP A 143 2.20 -4.55 13.57
N GLY A 144 2.43 -5.47 12.63
CA GLY A 144 3.73 -6.14 12.46
C GLY A 144 4.84 -5.17 12.13
N GLY A 145 4.57 -4.19 11.26
CA GLY A 145 5.54 -3.16 10.91
C GLY A 145 5.95 -2.34 12.12
N THR A 146 5.02 -1.94 12.93
CA THR A 146 5.27 -1.17 14.15
C THR A 146 6.07 -1.98 15.16
N ALA A 147 5.68 -3.23 15.39
CA ALA A 147 6.36 -4.13 16.32
C ALA A 147 7.82 -4.38 15.90
N THR A 148 8.07 -4.58 14.61
CA THR A 148 9.41 -4.80 14.09
C THR A 148 10.32 -3.59 14.31
N ARG A 149 9.80 -2.39 14.07
CA ARG A 149 10.55 -1.15 14.27
C ARG A 149 10.89 -0.96 15.75
N SER A 150 9.94 -1.17 16.63
CA SER A 150 10.14 -1.07 18.07
C SER A 150 11.18 -2.09 18.55
N GLY A 151 11.09 -3.33 18.06
CA GLY A 151 12.04 -4.39 18.40
C GLY A 151 13.47 -4.04 18.01
N ARG A 152 13.67 -3.48 16.83
CA ARG A 152 15.00 -3.06 16.39
C ARG A 152 15.58 -1.96 17.27
N HIS A 153 14.76 -0.99 17.63
CA HIS A 153 15.19 0.09 18.51
C HIS A 153 15.59 -0.41 19.88
N GLN A 154 14.80 -1.30 20.46
CA GLN A 154 15.11 -1.93 21.76
C GLN A 154 16.42 -2.74 21.73
N LYS A 155 16.67 -3.47 20.64
CA LYS A 155 17.91 -4.21 20.48
C LYS A 155 19.13 -3.29 20.45
N ARG A 156 19.03 -2.14 19.79
CA ARG A 156 20.11 -1.15 19.77
C ARG A 156 20.40 -0.62 21.16
N THR A 157 19.37 -0.31 21.93
CA THR A 157 19.51 0.21 23.29
C THR A 157 20.20 -0.82 24.19
N ARG A 158 19.82 -2.09 24.10
CA ARG A 158 20.43 -3.16 24.88
C ARG A 158 21.92 -3.37 24.53
N ALA A 159 22.23 -3.32 23.24
CA ALA A 159 23.62 -3.46 22.80
C ALA A 159 24.50 -2.32 23.34
N GLY A 160 23.97 -1.10 23.40
CA GLY A 160 24.67 0.04 24.00
C GLY A 160 24.90 -0.10 25.50
N GLY A 161 23.94 -0.73 26.19
CA GLY A 161 24.08 -0.98 27.63
C GLY A 161 25.10 -2.05 27.99
N ALA A 162 25.24 -3.05 27.14
CA ALA A 162 26.17 -4.15 27.37
C ALA A 162 27.65 -3.73 27.28
N GLY A 163 27.94 -2.65 26.60
CA GLY A 163 29.30 -2.17 26.45
C GLY A 163 29.88 -1.46 27.66
N ARG A 164 29.17 -1.41 28.76
CA ARG A 164 29.61 -0.69 29.98
C ARG A 164 30.01 -1.57 31.11
N SER A 165 29.95 -2.87 31.00
CA SER A 165 30.32 -3.78 32.09
C SER A 165 31.81 -4.20 32.07
#